data_30866bddbd41d29b9a54b6bcf4e85dba
#
_entry.id   30866bddbd41d29b9a54b6bcf4e85dba
#
_cell.length_a   1.000
_cell.length_b   1.000
_cell.length_c   1.000
_cell.angle_alpha   90.00
_cell.angle_beta   90.00
_cell.angle_gamma   90.00
#
_symmetry.space_group_name_H-M   'P 1'
#
loop_
_entity.id
_entity.type
_entity.pdbx_description
1 polymer ?
#
loop_
_entity_poly.entity_id
_entity_poly.type
_entity_poly.pdbx_seq_one_letter_code
_entity_poly.pdbx_strand_id
1 'polypeptide(L)'
;MQYFSTNKKSSLVGFRDALFQGLAPDGGLYLPENIPILWDKLKYKDLSYPELAFEILHPYVDGEIPKLSLADICQNAFSFIVPVNKIKKDHYILELFHGPTLAFKDFAARFMARSMEYFLDNNSKELTVLVATSGDTGSAVASGFHNVDGIRV
;
A
#
# COMPACT_ATOMS: atom_id res chain seq x y z
N MET A 1 13.31 -0.52 -7.35
CA MET A 1 12.32 -1.08 -8.32
C MET A 1 11.94 0.00 -9.31
N GLN A 2 11.78 -0.33 -10.60
CA GLN A 2 11.24 0.57 -11.61
C GLN A 2 9.83 0.13 -12.00
N TYR A 3 9.02 1.09 -12.44
CA TYR A 3 7.63 0.89 -12.83
C TYR A 3 7.43 1.36 -14.27
N PHE A 4 6.73 0.57 -15.07
CA PHE A 4 6.38 0.90 -16.45
C PHE A 4 4.88 1.13 -16.60
N SER A 5 4.49 1.92 -17.60
CA SER A 5 3.08 2.08 -17.97
C SER A 5 2.58 0.87 -18.77
N THR A 6 1.35 0.43 -18.49
CA THR A 6 0.69 -0.63 -19.28
C THR A 6 0.54 -0.26 -20.76
N ASN A 7 0.48 1.03 -21.10
CA ASN A 7 0.43 1.53 -22.48
C ASN A 7 1.82 1.64 -23.13
N LYS A 8 2.92 1.50 -22.34
CA LYS A 8 4.32 1.45 -22.80
C LYS A 8 4.79 2.67 -23.59
N LYS A 9 4.18 3.83 -23.41
CA LYS A 9 4.53 5.09 -24.09
C LYS A 9 5.11 6.14 -23.15
N SER A 10 5.12 5.86 -21.84
CA SER A 10 5.71 6.70 -20.82
C SER A 10 7.06 6.14 -20.39
N SER A 11 7.93 7.01 -19.87
CA SER A 11 9.21 6.61 -19.27
C SER A 11 8.98 5.76 -18.03
N LEU A 12 9.99 4.96 -17.68
CA LEU A 12 10.04 4.28 -16.39
C LEU A 12 10.14 5.31 -15.28
N VAL A 13 9.50 5.00 -14.14
CA VAL A 13 9.49 5.85 -12.94
C VAL A 13 9.78 5.02 -11.70
N GLY A 14 10.17 5.67 -10.60
CA GLY A 14 10.28 5.03 -9.30
C GLY A 14 8.93 4.88 -8.62
N PHE A 15 8.94 4.24 -7.43
CA PHE A 15 7.73 4.02 -6.62
C PHE A 15 7.06 5.34 -6.23
N ARG A 16 7.85 6.33 -5.75
CA ARG A 16 7.33 7.65 -5.38
C ARG A 16 6.54 8.29 -6.52
N ASP A 17 7.13 8.35 -7.71
CA ASP A 17 6.52 9.02 -8.84
C ASP A 17 5.27 8.26 -9.32
N ALA A 18 5.30 6.93 -9.37
CA ALA A 18 4.14 6.10 -9.68
C ALA A 18 2.99 6.34 -8.68
N LEU A 19 3.32 6.44 -7.37
CA LEU A 19 2.36 6.67 -6.30
C LEU A 19 1.65 8.03 -6.44
N PHE A 20 2.42 9.11 -6.67
CA PHE A 20 1.85 10.46 -6.77
C PHE A 20 1.15 10.76 -8.10
N GLN A 21 1.60 10.16 -9.19
CA GLN A 21 0.95 10.32 -10.49
C GLN A 21 -0.36 9.51 -10.60
N GLY A 22 -0.42 8.35 -9.96
CA GLY A 22 -1.54 7.42 -10.05
C GLY A 22 -1.68 6.79 -11.44
N LEU A 23 -1.90 7.58 -12.48
CA LEU A 23 -1.88 7.18 -13.88
C LEU A 23 -0.63 7.74 -14.58
N ALA A 24 -0.08 6.95 -15.48
CA ALA A 24 1.02 7.40 -16.33
C ALA A 24 0.54 8.48 -17.33
N PRO A 25 1.42 9.38 -17.83
CA PRO A 25 1.06 10.42 -18.79
C PRO A 25 0.38 9.91 -20.07
N ASP A 26 0.59 8.64 -20.42
CA ASP A 26 -0.05 7.98 -21.57
C ASP A 26 -1.40 7.34 -21.23
N GLY A 27 -1.90 7.54 -20.00
CA GLY A 27 -3.17 7.00 -19.52
C GLY A 27 -3.11 5.53 -19.07
N GLY A 28 -1.92 4.92 -19.05
CA GLY A 28 -1.71 3.55 -18.56
C GLY A 28 -1.58 3.49 -17.03
N LEU A 29 -1.72 2.28 -16.48
CA LEU A 29 -1.42 1.98 -15.08
C LEU A 29 0.08 1.72 -14.93
N TYR A 30 0.62 2.05 -13.76
CA TYR A 30 1.98 1.66 -13.39
C TYR A 30 2.04 0.24 -12.86
N LEU A 31 2.92 -0.57 -13.44
CA LEU A 31 3.24 -1.92 -12.96
C LEU A 31 4.76 -2.03 -12.71
N PRO A 32 5.19 -2.83 -11.73
CA PRO A 32 6.61 -3.07 -11.51
C PRO A 32 7.19 -3.86 -12.68
N GLU A 33 8.44 -3.55 -13.06
CA GLU A 33 9.14 -4.27 -14.14
C GLU A 33 9.29 -5.77 -13.84
N ASN A 34 9.42 -6.11 -12.57
CA ASN A 34 9.57 -7.49 -12.11
C ASN A 34 8.69 -7.74 -10.90
N ILE A 35 8.09 -8.92 -10.84
CA ILE A 35 7.41 -9.40 -9.63
C ILE A 35 8.43 -10.17 -8.80
N PRO A 36 8.78 -9.70 -7.59
CA PRO A 36 9.72 -10.38 -6.72
C PRO A 36 9.25 -11.78 -6.34
N ILE A 37 10.16 -12.73 -6.35
CA ILE A 37 9.86 -14.11 -6.02
C ILE A 37 10.20 -14.35 -4.55
N LEU A 38 9.19 -14.67 -3.75
CA LEU A 38 9.27 -14.91 -2.31
C LEU A 38 9.10 -16.42 -2.03
N TRP A 39 10.14 -17.22 -2.32
CA TRP A 39 10.02 -18.69 -2.29
C TRP A 39 10.19 -19.34 -0.93
N ASP A 40 10.85 -18.71 0.02
CA ASP A 40 11.11 -19.32 1.33
C ASP A 40 9.90 -19.15 2.27
N LYS A 41 8.89 -19.99 2.06
CA LYS A 41 7.66 -20.00 2.87
C LYS A 41 7.92 -20.24 4.37
N LEU A 42 8.98 -20.97 4.70
CA LEU A 42 9.32 -21.28 6.11
C LEU A 42 9.86 -20.05 6.83
N LYS A 43 10.57 -19.17 6.12
CA LYS A 43 11.10 -17.92 6.66
C LYS A 43 9.99 -17.00 7.20
N TYR A 44 8.80 -17.07 6.63
CA TYR A 44 7.71 -16.15 6.95
C TYR A 44 6.68 -16.72 7.94
N LYS A 45 6.86 -17.96 8.40
CA LYS A 45 5.85 -18.69 9.17
C LYS A 45 5.49 -18.04 10.51
N ASP A 46 6.50 -17.46 11.17
CA ASP A 46 6.35 -16.93 12.53
C ASP A 46 6.30 -15.39 12.56
N LEU A 47 6.22 -14.74 11.40
CA LEU A 47 6.11 -13.29 11.30
C LEU A 47 4.69 -12.83 11.66
N SER A 48 4.60 -11.70 12.36
CA SER A 48 3.35 -10.96 12.48
C SER A 48 2.92 -10.42 11.11
N TYR A 49 1.66 -10.02 10.99
CA TYR A 49 1.16 -9.49 9.71
C TYR A 49 1.92 -8.24 9.21
N PRO A 50 2.24 -7.23 10.05
CA PRO A 50 3.09 -6.11 9.62
C PRO A 50 4.49 -6.51 9.17
N GLU A 51 5.13 -7.49 9.85
CA GLU A 51 6.44 -8.00 9.45
C GLU A 51 6.38 -8.75 8.12
N LEU A 52 5.35 -9.56 7.91
CA LEU A 52 5.10 -10.20 6.62
C LEU A 52 4.88 -9.17 5.51
N ALA A 53 4.09 -8.13 5.79
CA ALA A 53 3.85 -7.04 4.85
C ALA A 53 5.16 -6.31 4.49
N PHE A 54 6.03 -6.06 5.46
CA PHE A 54 7.36 -5.49 5.22
C PHE A 54 8.18 -6.36 4.25
N GLU A 55 8.29 -7.66 4.51
CA GLU A 55 9.07 -8.58 3.67
C GLU A 55 8.53 -8.63 2.22
N ILE A 56 7.21 -8.58 2.06
CA ILE A 56 6.56 -8.59 0.75
C ILE A 56 6.73 -7.25 0.02
N LEU A 57 6.58 -6.13 0.72
CA LEU A 57 6.56 -4.79 0.11
C LEU A 57 7.96 -4.21 -0.13
N HIS A 58 8.94 -4.60 0.70
CA HIS A 58 10.30 -4.07 0.61
C HIS A 58 10.89 -4.11 -0.81
N PRO A 59 10.85 -5.22 -1.57
CA PRO A 59 11.41 -5.24 -2.91
C PRO A 59 10.77 -4.26 -3.89
N TYR A 60 9.51 -3.88 -3.66
CA TYR A 60 8.79 -2.94 -4.54
C TYR A 60 9.18 -1.48 -4.30
N VAL A 61 9.62 -1.15 -3.10
CA VAL A 61 9.97 0.22 -2.71
C VAL A 61 11.47 0.42 -2.46
N ASP A 62 12.26 -0.65 -2.72
CA ASP A 62 13.70 -0.65 -2.47
C ASP A 62 14.42 0.45 -3.25
N GLY A 63 15.32 1.15 -2.54
CA GLY A 63 16.03 2.31 -3.05
C GLY A 63 15.32 3.65 -2.84
N GLU A 64 14.02 3.66 -2.44
CA GLU A 64 13.25 4.89 -2.22
C GLU A 64 12.73 5.03 -0.80
N ILE A 65 12.35 3.94 -0.15
CA ILE A 65 11.96 3.93 1.27
C ILE A 65 12.97 3.08 2.04
N PRO A 66 13.73 3.66 2.99
CA PRO A 66 14.65 2.92 3.85
C PRO A 66 13.91 1.85 4.68
N LYS A 67 14.59 0.75 4.99
CA LYS A 67 14.00 -0.39 5.71
C LYS A 67 13.32 -0.02 7.02
N LEU A 68 13.93 0.84 7.83
CA LEU A 68 13.33 1.27 9.11
C LEU A 68 12.03 2.04 8.87
N SER A 69 12.04 2.99 7.93
CA SER A 69 10.82 3.76 7.59
C SER A 69 9.72 2.87 7.03
N LEU A 70 10.07 1.88 6.17
CA LEU A 70 9.08 0.93 5.66
C LEU A 70 8.51 0.04 6.77
N ALA A 71 9.33 -0.38 7.72
CA ALA A 71 8.85 -1.15 8.87
C ALA A 71 7.84 -0.35 9.69
N ASP A 72 8.11 0.94 9.96
CA ASP A 72 7.20 1.84 10.65
C ASP A 72 5.90 2.06 9.86
N ILE A 73 6.00 2.25 8.55
CA ILE A 73 4.83 2.34 7.65
C ILE A 73 3.98 1.07 7.75
N CYS A 74 4.58 -0.11 7.68
CA CYS A 74 3.87 -1.38 7.77
C CYS A 74 3.20 -1.57 9.15
N GLN A 75 3.90 -1.25 10.24
CA GLN A 75 3.34 -1.32 11.60
C GLN A 75 2.11 -0.42 11.77
N ASN A 76 2.19 0.80 11.24
CA ASN A 76 1.07 1.74 11.31
C ASN A 76 -0.09 1.38 10.35
N ALA A 77 0.22 0.97 9.13
CA ALA A 77 -0.80 0.65 8.12
C ALA A 77 -1.58 -0.62 8.45
N PHE A 78 -0.90 -1.66 8.94
CA PHE A 78 -1.46 -3.01 9.12
C PHE A 78 -1.62 -3.37 10.60
N SER A 79 -2.15 -2.46 11.41
CA SER A 79 -2.32 -2.59 12.87
C SER A 79 -3.57 -3.40 13.28
N PHE A 80 -4.17 -4.17 12.40
CA PHE A 80 -5.34 -4.99 12.63
C PHE A 80 -5.12 -6.44 12.18
N ILE A 81 -5.94 -7.35 12.69
CA ILE A 81 -5.80 -8.79 12.41
C ILE A 81 -6.29 -9.14 10.99
N VAL A 82 -5.70 -10.20 10.42
CA VAL A 82 -6.09 -10.75 9.12
C VAL A 82 -6.20 -12.28 9.25
N PRO A 83 -7.30 -12.78 9.86
CA PRO A 83 -7.43 -14.19 10.13
C PRO A 83 -7.74 -14.99 8.88
N VAL A 84 -7.23 -16.23 8.87
CA VAL A 84 -7.57 -17.25 7.88
C VAL A 84 -8.36 -18.35 8.58
N ASN A 85 -9.65 -18.41 8.34
CA ASN A 85 -10.55 -19.37 8.98
C ASN A 85 -10.81 -20.57 8.10
N LYS A 86 -10.56 -21.76 8.63
CA LYS A 86 -10.89 -23.01 7.95
C LYS A 86 -12.38 -23.30 8.07
N ILE A 87 -13.07 -23.46 6.96
CA ILE A 87 -14.50 -23.79 6.91
C ILE A 87 -14.71 -25.30 6.81
N LYS A 88 -13.96 -25.97 5.95
CA LYS A 88 -13.95 -27.41 5.79
C LYS A 88 -12.63 -27.89 5.21
N LYS A 89 -12.50 -29.18 4.92
CA LYS A 89 -11.30 -29.71 4.29
C LYS A 89 -10.99 -28.91 3.00
N ASP A 90 -9.76 -28.41 2.91
CA ASP A 90 -9.22 -27.65 1.75
C ASP A 90 -9.98 -26.37 1.37
N HIS A 91 -10.80 -25.82 2.29
CA HIS A 91 -11.50 -24.55 2.11
C HIS A 91 -11.22 -23.62 3.27
N TYR A 92 -10.76 -22.43 2.93
CA TYR A 92 -10.40 -21.39 3.89
C TYR A 92 -11.01 -20.05 3.46
N ILE A 93 -11.33 -19.21 4.43
CA ILE A 93 -11.75 -17.82 4.23
C ILE A 93 -10.67 -16.93 4.81
N LEU A 94 -10.11 -16.02 3.99
CA LEU A 94 -9.29 -14.91 4.41
C LEU A 94 -10.22 -13.74 4.71
N GLU A 95 -10.28 -13.31 5.98
CA GLU A 95 -11.16 -12.23 6.42
C GLU A 95 -10.46 -10.88 6.26
N LEU A 96 -10.93 -10.03 5.37
CA LEU A 96 -10.34 -8.73 5.06
C LEU A 96 -11.16 -7.55 5.59
N PHE A 97 -12.04 -7.78 6.58
CA PHE A 97 -12.97 -6.79 7.12
C PHE A 97 -12.70 -6.40 8.57
N HIS A 98 -11.48 -6.62 9.07
CA HIS A 98 -11.09 -6.26 10.44
C HIS A 98 -10.39 -4.90 10.56
N GLY A 99 -10.26 -4.17 9.47
CA GLY A 99 -9.72 -2.82 9.47
C GLY A 99 -10.71 -1.77 10.03
N PRO A 100 -10.27 -0.51 10.19
CA PRO A 100 -11.07 0.53 10.84
C PRO A 100 -12.43 0.81 10.21
N THR A 101 -12.57 0.62 8.90
CA THR A 101 -13.83 0.85 8.17
C THR A 101 -14.55 -0.43 7.79
N LEU A 102 -14.07 -1.58 8.24
CA LEU A 102 -14.60 -2.91 7.94
C LEU A 102 -14.60 -3.23 6.44
N ALA A 103 -13.78 -2.54 5.65
CA ALA A 103 -13.63 -2.74 4.22
C ALA A 103 -12.20 -3.21 3.90
N PHE A 104 -12.07 -4.12 2.93
CA PHE A 104 -10.74 -4.57 2.48
C PHE A 104 -9.87 -3.43 1.92
N LYS A 105 -10.45 -2.33 1.57
CA LYS A 105 -9.78 -1.12 1.08
C LYS A 105 -8.92 -0.44 2.14
N ASP A 106 -9.16 -0.71 3.43
CA ASP A 106 -8.32 -0.23 4.53
C ASP A 106 -6.84 -0.58 4.35
N PHE A 107 -6.54 -1.75 3.78
CA PHE A 107 -5.17 -2.20 3.55
C PHE A 107 -4.42 -1.22 2.64
N ALA A 108 -4.96 -0.97 1.44
CA ALA A 108 -4.29 -0.12 0.46
C ALA A 108 -4.35 1.37 0.86
N ALA A 109 -5.48 1.86 1.36
CA ALA A 109 -5.65 3.26 1.72
C ALA A 109 -4.68 3.68 2.82
N ARG A 110 -4.51 2.86 3.87
CA ARG A 110 -3.59 3.14 4.98
C ARG A 110 -2.12 3.07 4.55
N PHE A 111 -1.73 2.05 3.78
CA PHE A 111 -0.37 1.96 3.27
C PHE A 111 -0.04 3.13 2.34
N MET A 112 -0.94 3.47 1.44
CA MET A 112 -0.80 4.60 0.52
C MET A 112 -0.64 5.92 1.29
N ALA A 113 -1.49 6.16 2.28
CA ALA A 113 -1.45 7.37 3.10
C ALA A 113 -0.11 7.53 3.82
N ARG A 114 0.39 6.47 4.50
CA ARG A 114 1.67 6.50 5.20
C ARG A 114 2.87 6.61 4.25
N SER A 115 2.79 6.00 3.08
CA SER A 115 3.83 6.14 2.05
C SER A 115 3.87 7.57 1.48
N MET A 116 2.71 8.18 1.24
CA MET A 116 2.64 9.58 0.80
C MET A 116 3.16 10.55 1.87
N GLU A 117 2.75 10.37 3.14
CA GLU A 117 3.27 11.11 4.29
C GLU A 117 4.81 11.08 4.34
N TYR A 118 5.39 9.90 4.19
CA TYR A 118 6.84 9.71 4.17
C TYR A 118 7.54 10.54 3.06
N PHE A 119 6.93 10.62 1.88
CA PHE A 119 7.50 11.36 0.76
C PHE A 119 7.18 12.86 0.75
N LEU A 120 6.20 13.31 1.55
CA LEU A 120 5.92 14.73 1.71
C LEU A 120 6.98 15.36 2.62
N ASP A 121 7.69 16.33 2.09
CA ASP A 121 8.66 17.11 2.85
C ASP A 121 7.93 18.21 3.66
N ASN A 122 8.43 18.56 4.85
CA ASN A 122 7.87 19.60 5.73
C ASN A 122 7.69 20.97 5.06
N ASN A 123 8.33 21.20 3.91
CA ASN A 123 8.19 22.39 3.08
C ASN A 123 7.30 22.20 1.84
N SER A 124 6.70 21.02 1.66
CA SER A 124 5.84 20.73 0.52
C SER A 124 4.49 21.42 0.68
N LYS A 125 3.86 21.77 -0.45
CA LYS A 125 2.48 22.22 -0.45
C LYS A 125 1.58 21.10 0.05
N GLU A 126 0.54 21.46 0.81
CA GLU A 126 -0.49 20.52 1.25
C GLU A 126 -1.06 19.75 0.05
N LEU A 127 -1.08 18.43 0.15
CA LEU A 127 -1.72 17.55 -0.84
C LEU A 127 -3.21 17.44 -0.53
N THR A 128 -4.06 17.69 -1.51
CA THR A 128 -5.50 17.47 -1.36
C THR A 128 -5.91 16.19 -2.08
N VAL A 129 -6.45 15.24 -1.35
CA VAL A 129 -7.02 13.99 -1.87
C VAL A 129 -8.52 14.16 -2.05
N LEU A 130 -8.99 14.10 -3.30
CA LEU A 130 -10.41 14.17 -3.62
C LEU A 130 -10.98 12.75 -3.78
N VAL A 131 -12.06 12.46 -3.05
CA VAL A 131 -12.71 11.15 -3.07
C VAL A 131 -14.17 11.30 -3.44
N ALA A 132 -14.55 10.73 -4.59
CA ALA A 132 -15.93 10.59 -5.00
C ALA A 132 -16.27 9.09 -5.13
N THR A 133 -17.15 8.59 -4.26
CA THR A 133 -17.40 7.15 -4.14
C THR A 133 -18.79 6.87 -3.59
N SER A 134 -19.28 5.67 -3.85
CA SER A 134 -20.58 5.20 -3.37
C SER A 134 -20.56 4.60 -1.94
N GLY A 135 -19.39 4.49 -1.30
CA GLY A 135 -19.35 3.88 0.06
C GLY A 135 -17.94 3.47 0.52
N ASP A 136 -17.63 2.20 0.53
CA ASP A 136 -16.45 1.58 1.17
C ASP A 136 -15.11 2.25 0.84
N THR A 137 -14.91 2.64 -0.43
CA THR A 137 -13.67 3.31 -0.83
C THR A 137 -13.54 4.68 -0.16
N GLY A 138 -14.63 5.45 -0.09
CA GLY A 138 -14.63 6.75 0.56
C GLY A 138 -14.33 6.66 2.05
N SER A 139 -14.98 5.73 2.73
CA SER A 139 -14.75 5.49 4.17
C SER A 139 -13.30 5.08 4.44
N ALA A 140 -12.75 4.15 3.66
CA ALA A 140 -11.38 3.68 3.81
C ALA A 140 -10.35 4.79 3.53
N VAL A 141 -10.55 5.58 2.47
CA VAL A 141 -9.65 6.71 2.15
C VAL A 141 -9.77 7.81 3.21
N ALA A 142 -10.99 8.20 3.59
CA ALA A 142 -11.20 9.19 4.64
C ALA A 142 -10.53 8.78 5.96
N SER A 143 -10.70 7.51 6.37
CA SER A 143 -10.05 6.97 7.58
C SER A 143 -8.53 6.86 7.43
N GLY A 144 -8.04 6.34 6.32
CA GLY A 144 -6.61 6.08 6.09
C GLY A 144 -5.77 7.36 6.01
N PHE A 145 -6.35 8.44 5.46
CA PHE A 145 -5.70 9.74 5.31
C PHE A 145 -6.06 10.74 6.41
N HIS A 146 -6.91 10.36 7.37
CA HIS A 146 -7.25 11.21 8.51
C HIS A 146 -6.03 11.42 9.41
N ASN A 147 -5.76 12.67 9.78
CA ASN A 147 -4.59 13.06 10.57
C ASN A 147 -3.24 12.61 9.98
N VAL A 148 -3.11 12.65 8.67
CA VAL A 148 -1.84 12.45 7.97
C VAL A 148 -1.25 13.82 7.68
N ASP A 149 -0.02 14.05 8.14
CA ASP A 149 0.64 15.35 8.01
C ASP A 149 0.83 15.73 6.53
N GLY A 150 0.49 16.98 6.21
CA GLY A 150 0.60 17.51 4.84
C GLY A 150 -0.47 17.02 3.87
N ILE A 151 -1.49 16.26 4.33
CA ILE A 151 -2.58 15.77 3.48
C ILE A 151 -3.94 16.20 4.01
N ARG A 152 -4.77 16.73 3.09
CA ARG A 152 -6.18 17.02 3.32
C ARG A 152 -7.07 16.15 2.44
N VAL A 153 -8.14 15.56 3.00
CA VAL A 153 -9.14 14.75 2.30
C VAL A 153 -10.41 15.55 2.08
#